data_6d998ae81e2edb2c79ecd4981a666c22
#
_entry.id   6d998ae81e2edb2c79ecd4981a666c22
#
_cell.length_a   1.000
_cell.length_b   1.000
_cell.length_c   1.000
_cell.angle_alpha   90.00
_cell.angle_beta   90.00
_cell.angle_gamma   90.00
#
_symmetry.space_group_name_H-M   'P 1'
#
loop_
_entity.id
_entity.type
_entity.pdbx_description
1 polymer ?
#
loop_
_entity_poly.entity_id
_entity_poly.type
_entity_poly.pdbx_seq_one_letter_code
_entity_poly.pdbx_strand_id
1 'polypeptide(L)'
;MTPVKASVRTVQHSIESFGDAVDYVAVKNLAYGAPDDFINFDGCDQDGVRLPVSDGKRLLLAQGGLILHMPALDPRSYAWLDVFDLRFVEAIAEQSSNRRVGGCRLPVADQTRIKKWLLGFDDMLAPARSFLGFQPSNPVQIPAT
;
A
#
# COMPACT_ATOMS: atom_id res chain seq x y z
N MET A 1 1.65 3.03 7.97
CA MET A 1 1.31 4.27 8.70
C MET A 1 -0.14 4.62 8.42
N THR A 2 -0.84 5.12 9.42
CA THR A 2 -2.21 5.64 9.34
C THR A 2 -2.22 7.17 9.53
N PRO A 3 -3.32 7.89 9.24
CA PRO A 3 -3.36 9.35 9.36
C PRO A 3 -3.26 9.92 10.79
N VAL A 4 -3.32 9.08 11.81
CA VAL A 4 -3.37 9.53 13.21
C VAL A 4 -2.00 9.91 13.76
N LYS A 5 -1.98 10.84 14.73
CA LYS A 5 -0.74 11.34 15.37
C LYS A 5 0.16 10.24 15.95
N ALA A 6 -0.43 9.21 16.56
CA ALA A 6 0.34 8.10 17.14
C ALA A 6 1.18 7.37 16.11
N SER A 7 0.63 7.14 14.91
CA SER A 7 1.35 6.50 13.80
C SER A 7 2.51 7.37 13.30
N VAL A 8 2.32 8.68 13.21
CA VAL A 8 3.37 9.63 12.82
C VAL A 8 4.49 9.71 13.86
N ARG A 9 4.15 9.69 15.13
CA ARG A 9 5.13 9.63 16.25
C ARG A 9 5.97 8.35 16.21
N THR A 10 5.38 7.23 15.80
CA THR A 10 6.13 5.98 15.63
C THR A 10 7.21 6.12 14.56
N VAL A 11 6.93 6.78 13.44
CA VAL A 11 7.92 7.08 12.41
C VAL A 11 9.07 7.92 12.98
N GLN A 12 8.74 9.03 13.65
CA GLN A 12 9.71 9.91 14.29
C GLN A 12 10.59 9.15 15.29
N HIS A 13 9.96 8.41 16.20
CA HIS A 13 10.68 7.66 17.25
C HIS A 13 11.60 6.60 16.67
N SER A 14 11.20 5.91 15.61
CA SER A 14 12.05 4.93 14.92
C SER A 14 13.31 5.57 14.36
N ILE A 15 13.19 6.73 13.72
CA ILE A 15 14.33 7.45 13.14
C ILE A 15 15.26 7.97 14.25
N GLU A 16 14.70 8.53 15.32
CA GLU A 16 15.46 9.01 16.49
C GLU A 16 16.23 7.86 17.18
N SER A 17 15.64 6.65 17.17
CA SER A 17 16.25 5.47 17.83
C SER A 17 17.35 4.82 17.01
N PHE A 18 17.20 4.75 15.69
CA PHE A 18 18.13 4.02 14.82
C PHE A 18 19.06 4.94 13.99
N GLY A 19 18.74 6.24 13.89
CA GLY A 19 19.56 7.23 13.19
C GLY A 19 19.83 6.84 11.75
N ASP A 20 21.07 6.93 11.33
CA ASP A 20 21.57 6.59 9.99
C ASP A 20 21.97 5.12 9.81
N ALA A 21 21.75 4.29 10.83
CA ALA A 21 22.12 2.88 10.81
C ALA A 21 21.23 2.02 9.87
N VAL A 22 20.07 2.53 9.46
CA VAL A 22 19.11 1.80 8.63
C VAL A 22 18.48 2.73 7.59
N ASP A 23 17.98 2.13 6.50
CA ASP A 23 17.19 2.83 5.52
C ASP A 23 15.71 2.87 5.95
N TYR A 24 15.02 3.96 5.64
CA TYR A 24 13.64 4.19 6.07
C TYR A 24 12.70 4.26 4.88
N VAL A 25 11.59 3.54 5.01
CA VAL A 25 10.46 3.63 4.08
C VAL A 25 9.18 3.83 4.89
N ALA A 26 8.55 4.97 4.74
CA ALA A 26 7.23 5.23 5.31
C ALA A 26 6.14 4.84 4.30
N VAL A 27 5.25 3.96 4.69
CA VAL A 27 4.14 3.52 3.84
C VAL A 27 2.84 4.11 4.35
N LYS A 28 2.23 5.01 3.57
CA LYS A 28 0.85 5.45 3.81
C LYS A 28 -0.10 4.35 3.40
N ASN A 29 -0.88 3.86 4.35
CA ASN A 29 -1.89 2.84 4.08
C ASN A 29 -3.20 3.50 3.64
N LEU A 30 -3.49 3.48 2.35
CA LEU A 30 -4.66 4.15 1.77
C LEU A 30 -5.99 3.47 2.12
N ALA A 31 -5.97 2.34 2.82
CA ALA A 31 -7.19 1.78 3.43
C ALA A 31 -7.77 2.69 4.53
N TYR A 32 -6.96 3.62 5.08
CA TYR A 32 -7.35 4.54 6.14
C TYR A 32 -7.57 5.98 5.69
N GLY A 33 -7.39 6.28 4.42
CA GLY A 33 -7.60 7.62 3.87
C GLY A 33 -6.92 7.80 2.51
N ALA A 34 -7.35 8.83 1.78
CA ALA A 34 -6.67 9.25 0.56
C ALA A 34 -5.25 9.77 0.87
N PRO A 35 -4.36 9.89 -0.13
CA PRO A 35 -3.01 10.40 0.08
C PRO A 35 -2.95 11.74 0.83
N ASP A 36 -3.92 12.63 0.59
CA ASP A 36 -3.99 13.97 1.18
C ASP A 36 -4.61 14.00 2.59
N ASP A 37 -5.19 12.88 3.05
CA ASP A 37 -5.79 12.79 4.39
C ASP A 37 -4.74 12.61 5.50
N PHE A 38 -3.47 12.42 5.14
CA PHE A 38 -2.36 12.23 6.09
C PHE A 38 -1.82 13.56 6.62
N ILE A 39 -2.71 14.48 7.00
CA ILE A 39 -2.37 15.84 7.44
C ILE A 39 -1.46 15.89 8.66
N ASN A 40 -1.55 14.93 9.57
CA ASN A 40 -0.63 14.84 10.71
C ASN A 40 0.81 14.51 10.30
N PHE A 41 1.01 13.99 9.11
CA PHE A 41 2.33 13.69 8.56
C PHE A 41 2.79 14.76 7.57
N ASP A 42 1.95 15.11 6.61
CA ASP A 42 2.27 16.03 5.52
C ASP A 42 2.14 17.51 5.88
N GLY A 43 1.41 17.81 6.95
CA GLY A 43 0.93 19.16 7.22
C GLY A 43 -0.33 19.50 6.41
N CYS A 44 -0.86 20.68 6.60
CA CYS A 44 -2.02 21.19 5.88
C CYS A 44 -1.98 22.73 5.86
N ASP A 45 -2.34 23.33 4.74
CA ASP A 45 -2.58 24.76 4.63
C ASP A 45 -3.85 24.98 3.78
N GLN A 46 -5.00 24.69 4.39
CA GLN A 46 -6.30 24.79 3.76
C GLN A 46 -7.36 25.25 4.75
N ASP A 47 -8.35 25.98 4.27
CA ASP A 47 -9.54 26.39 5.03
C ASP A 47 -9.23 27.12 6.35
N GLY A 48 -8.13 27.90 6.37
CA GLY A 48 -7.68 28.66 7.56
C GLY A 48 -6.95 27.79 8.60
N VAL A 49 -6.75 26.50 8.34
CA VAL A 49 -5.97 25.60 9.18
C VAL A 49 -4.54 25.53 8.65
N ARG A 50 -3.58 25.89 9.50
CA ARG A 50 -2.15 25.77 9.22
C ARG A 50 -1.52 24.75 10.15
N LEU A 51 -1.19 23.59 9.60
CA LEU A 51 -0.40 22.57 10.28
C LEU A 51 0.94 22.43 9.57
N PRO A 52 2.07 22.53 10.28
CA PRO A 52 3.37 22.32 9.68
C PRO A 52 3.56 20.83 9.31
N VAL A 53 4.46 20.58 8.38
CA VAL A 53 4.97 19.23 8.12
C VAL A 53 5.52 18.64 9.41
N SER A 54 5.20 17.39 9.69
CA SER A 54 5.63 16.71 10.92
C SER A 54 7.14 16.55 11.02
N ASP A 55 7.65 16.51 12.25
CA ASP A 55 9.06 16.19 12.50
C ASP A 55 9.42 14.81 11.96
N GLY A 56 8.51 13.84 12.06
CA GLY A 56 8.70 12.51 11.50
C GLY A 56 8.95 12.52 9.99
N LYS A 57 8.18 13.30 9.24
CA LYS A 57 8.41 13.45 7.80
C LYS A 57 9.71 14.17 7.49
N ARG A 58 10.01 15.25 8.22
CA ARG A 58 11.27 16.00 8.03
C ARG A 58 12.49 15.13 8.28
N LEU A 59 12.49 14.37 9.38
CA LEU A 59 13.57 13.44 9.70
C LEU A 59 13.70 12.33 8.65
N LEU A 60 12.57 11.76 8.20
CA LEU A 60 12.56 10.74 7.16
C LEU A 60 13.25 11.24 5.88
N LEU A 61 12.87 12.42 5.41
CA LEU A 61 13.43 12.99 4.19
C LEU A 61 14.90 13.39 4.38
N ALA A 62 15.29 13.88 5.56
CA ALA A 62 16.69 14.19 5.88
C ALA A 62 17.59 12.94 5.86
N GLN A 63 17.04 11.77 6.18
CA GLN A 63 17.72 10.48 6.08
C GLN A 63 17.69 9.88 4.66
N GLY A 64 17.14 10.58 3.69
CA GLY A 64 16.97 10.05 2.33
C GLY A 64 15.88 8.99 2.21
N GLY A 65 14.97 8.92 3.17
CA GLY A 65 13.89 7.94 3.21
C GLY A 65 12.84 8.13 2.12
N LEU A 66 12.11 7.06 1.82
CA LEU A 66 11.03 7.05 0.84
C LEU A 66 9.66 7.11 1.50
N ILE A 67 8.71 7.69 0.78
CA ILE A 67 7.29 7.67 1.11
C ILE A 67 6.56 6.91 0.00
N LEU A 68 5.90 5.82 0.38
CA LEU A 68 5.11 4.99 -0.52
C LEU A 68 3.62 5.07 -0.14
N HIS A 69 2.77 4.80 -1.12
CA HIS A 69 1.33 4.76 -0.95
C HIS A 69 0.81 3.35 -1.21
N MET A 70 0.44 2.62 -0.14
CA MET A 70 -0.10 1.28 -0.26
C MET A 70 -1.55 1.35 -0.75
N PRO A 71 -1.88 0.81 -1.93
CA PRO A 71 -3.23 0.87 -2.46
C PRO A 71 -4.23 0.14 -1.56
N ALA A 72 -5.44 0.68 -1.46
CA ALA A 72 -6.54 0.02 -0.76
C ALA A 72 -7.28 -0.94 -1.69
N LEU A 73 -7.61 -2.12 -1.18
CA LEU A 73 -8.57 -3.00 -1.83
C LEU A 73 -9.98 -2.65 -1.30
N ASP A 74 -10.94 -2.58 -2.22
CA ASP A 74 -12.34 -2.41 -1.88
C ASP A 74 -12.82 -3.53 -0.92
N PRO A 75 -13.49 -3.18 0.21
CA PRO A 75 -13.94 -4.16 1.19
C PRO A 75 -14.83 -5.27 0.62
N ARG A 76 -15.62 -4.96 -0.39
CA ARG A 76 -16.47 -5.95 -1.06
C ARG A 76 -15.62 -6.99 -1.81
N SER A 77 -14.62 -6.55 -2.53
CA SER A 77 -13.69 -7.45 -3.24
C SER A 77 -12.93 -8.33 -2.25
N TYR A 78 -12.55 -7.77 -1.10
CA TYR A 78 -11.91 -8.51 -0.03
C TYR A 78 -12.84 -9.59 0.55
N ALA A 79 -14.11 -9.24 0.80
CA ALA A 79 -15.10 -10.19 1.28
C ALA A 79 -15.33 -11.36 0.30
N TRP A 80 -15.29 -11.11 -0.99
CA TRP A 80 -15.37 -12.17 -2.00
C TRP A 80 -14.19 -13.13 -1.97
N LEU A 81 -12.98 -12.66 -1.71
CA LEU A 81 -11.81 -13.53 -1.53
C LEU A 81 -12.02 -14.49 -0.37
N ASP A 82 -12.59 -13.99 0.73
CA ASP A 82 -12.89 -14.78 1.92
C ASP A 82 -13.99 -15.82 1.64
N VAL A 83 -15.10 -15.41 1.02
CA VAL A 83 -16.21 -16.29 0.64
C VAL A 83 -15.76 -17.46 -0.24
N PHE A 84 -14.85 -17.21 -1.19
CA PHE A 84 -14.35 -18.22 -2.12
C PHE A 84 -13.10 -18.94 -1.61
N ASP A 85 -12.58 -18.56 -0.43
CA ASP A 85 -11.31 -19.07 0.11
C ASP A 85 -10.19 -19.03 -0.94
N LEU A 86 -9.99 -17.83 -1.52
CA LEU A 86 -9.03 -17.60 -2.59
C LEU A 86 -7.89 -16.73 -2.10
N ARG A 87 -6.67 -17.13 -2.45
CA ARG A 87 -5.52 -16.23 -2.41
C ARG A 87 -5.61 -15.21 -3.56
N PHE A 88 -4.98 -14.06 -3.41
CA PHE A 88 -5.01 -13.00 -4.42
C PHE A 88 -4.60 -13.48 -5.82
N VAL A 89 -3.55 -14.30 -5.89
CA VAL A 89 -3.06 -14.86 -7.15
C VAL A 89 -4.08 -15.80 -7.80
N GLU A 90 -4.77 -16.59 -6.99
CA GLU A 90 -5.82 -17.50 -7.47
C GLU A 90 -7.04 -16.73 -7.98
N ALA A 91 -7.37 -15.61 -7.35
CA ALA A 91 -8.50 -14.78 -7.74
C ALA A 91 -8.37 -14.19 -9.14
N ILE A 92 -7.14 -13.94 -9.60
CA ILE A 92 -6.87 -13.38 -10.94
C ILE A 92 -6.57 -14.46 -11.99
N ALA A 93 -6.35 -15.70 -11.59
CA ALA A 93 -6.12 -16.81 -12.50
C ALA A 93 -7.44 -17.31 -13.10
N GLU A 94 -7.40 -17.83 -14.33
CA GLU A 94 -8.58 -18.43 -14.96
C GLU A 94 -9.19 -19.58 -14.15
N GLN A 95 -8.38 -20.28 -13.37
CA GLN A 95 -8.81 -21.35 -12.48
C GLN A 95 -9.83 -20.89 -11.42
N SER A 96 -9.80 -19.61 -11.03
CA SER A 96 -10.79 -19.04 -10.14
C SER A 96 -12.20 -19.03 -10.75
N SER A 97 -12.28 -18.97 -12.07
CA SER A 97 -13.56 -18.99 -12.79
C SER A 97 -14.34 -20.31 -12.65
N ASN A 98 -13.66 -21.38 -12.28
CA ASN A 98 -14.27 -22.70 -12.09
C ASN A 98 -14.74 -22.94 -10.64
N ARG A 99 -14.22 -22.16 -9.68
CA ARG A 99 -14.64 -22.29 -8.28
C ARG A 99 -16.01 -21.66 -8.08
N ARG A 100 -16.91 -22.40 -7.46
CA ARG A 100 -18.28 -21.95 -7.19
C ARG A 100 -18.62 -22.12 -5.70
N VAL A 101 -19.30 -21.12 -5.15
CA VAL A 101 -19.88 -21.16 -3.81
C VAL A 101 -21.36 -20.85 -3.94
N GLY A 102 -22.23 -21.74 -3.47
CA GLY A 102 -23.66 -21.58 -3.65
C GLY A 102 -24.11 -21.47 -5.13
N GLY A 103 -23.39 -22.11 -6.05
CA GLY A 103 -23.61 -22.00 -7.49
C GLY A 103 -23.09 -20.73 -8.16
N CYS A 104 -22.61 -19.76 -7.39
CA CYS A 104 -22.09 -18.49 -7.88
C CYS A 104 -20.59 -18.55 -8.16
N ARG A 105 -20.13 -17.76 -9.12
CA ARG A 105 -18.72 -17.52 -9.42
C ARG A 105 -18.25 -16.19 -8.81
N LEU A 106 -16.94 -16.03 -8.63
CA LEU A 106 -16.38 -14.72 -8.32
C LEU A 106 -16.78 -13.71 -9.41
N PRO A 107 -17.42 -12.59 -9.04
CA PRO A 107 -17.82 -11.59 -10.02
C PRO A 107 -16.64 -11.05 -10.81
N VAL A 108 -16.78 -10.94 -12.13
CA VAL A 108 -15.72 -10.47 -13.03
C VAL A 108 -15.24 -9.05 -12.66
N ALA A 109 -16.15 -8.19 -12.24
CA ALA A 109 -15.80 -6.84 -11.81
C ALA A 109 -14.90 -6.84 -10.57
N ASP A 110 -15.14 -7.73 -9.61
CA ASP A 110 -14.30 -7.87 -8.41
C ASP A 110 -12.97 -8.51 -8.75
N GLN A 111 -12.94 -9.50 -9.64
CA GLN A 111 -11.70 -10.09 -10.17
C GLN A 111 -10.82 -9.02 -10.83
N THR A 112 -11.39 -8.14 -11.63
CA THR A 112 -10.69 -7.02 -12.28
C THR A 112 -10.15 -6.02 -11.25
N ARG A 113 -10.92 -5.70 -10.21
CA ARG A 113 -10.47 -4.80 -9.12
C ARG A 113 -9.30 -5.40 -8.34
N ILE A 114 -9.36 -6.69 -8.03
CA ILE A 114 -8.27 -7.40 -7.34
C ILE A 114 -6.99 -7.39 -8.20
N LYS A 115 -7.12 -7.67 -9.48
CA LYS A 115 -5.99 -7.61 -10.43
C LYS A 115 -5.36 -6.21 -10.48
N LYS A 116 -6.19 -5.18 -10.61
CA LYS A 116 -5.75 -3.78 -10.62
C LYS A 116 -5.04 -3.40 -9.32
N TRP A 117 -5.55 -3.85 -8.19
CA TRP A 117 -4.96 -3.62 -6.88
C TRP A 117 -3.58 -4.29 -6.77
N LEU A 118 -3.42 -5.54 -7.20
CA LEU A 118 -2.13 -6.24 -7.22
C LEU A 118 -1.10 -5.55 -8.12
N LEU A 119 -1.52 -5.07 -9.29
CA LEU A 119 -0.65 -4.28 -10.17
C LEU A 119 -0.24 -2.96 -9.51
N GLY A 120 -1.14 -2.33 -8.76
CA GLY A 120 -0.84 -1.12 -7.98
C GLY A 120 0.24 -1.34 -6.91
N PHE A 121 0.35 -2.53 -6.33
CA PHE A 121 1.46 -2.89 -5.45
C PHE A 121 2.79 -2.94 -6.18
N ASP A 122 2.81 -3.50 -7.37
CA ASP A 122 4.03 -3.57 -8.17
C ASP A 122 4.56 -2.17 -8.53
N ASP A 123 3.66 -1.29 -8.93
CA ASP A 123 3.97 0.12 -9.20
C ASP A 123 4.46 0.85 -7.93
N MET A 124 3.83 0.60 -6.78
CA MET A 124 4.23 1.18 -5.50
C MET A 124 5.65 0.73 -5.10
N LEU A 125 5.97 -0.53 -5.32
CA LEU A 125 7.26 -1.10 -4.90
C LEU A 125 8.42 -0.74 -5.84
N ALA A 126 8.16 -0.28 -7.06
CA ALA A 126 9.19 0.04 -8.03
C ALA A 126 10.25 1.03 -7.51
N PRO A 127 9.90 2.18 -6.88
CA PRO A 127 10.88 3.06 -6.27
C PRO A 127 11.65 2.42 -5.11
N ALA A 128 11.00 1.59 -4.31
CA ALA A 128 11.63 0.92 -3.18
C ALA A 128 12.65 -0.13 -3.62
N ARG A 129 12.40 -0.83 -4.72
CA ARG A 129 13.36 -1.79 -5.29
C ARG A 129 14.67 -1.11 -5.66
N SER A 130 14.60 0.02 -6.35
CA SER A 130 15.78 0.82 -6.69
C SER A 130 16.50 1.35 -5.45
N PHE A 131 15.76 1.87 -4.49
CA PHE A 131 16.26 2.45 -3.25
C PHE A 131 16.97 1.41 -2.37
N LEU A 132 16.41 0.21 -2.24
CA LEU A 132 16.96 -0.87 -1.44
C LEU A 132 17.98 -1.74 -2.18
N GLY A 133 18.32 -1.40 -3.43
CA GLY A 133 19.29 -2.15 -4.24
C GLY A 133 18.81 -3.54 -4.67
N PHE A 134 17.52 -3.81 -4.58
CA PHE A 134 16.96 -5.06 -5.10
C PHE A 134 17.02 -5.07 -6.63
N GLN A 135 17.71 -6.05 -7.18
CA GLN A 135 17.62 -6.36 -8.60
C GLN A 135 16.16 -6.71 -8.91
N PRO A 136 15.60 -6.23 -10.03
CA PRO A 136 14.28 -6.67 -10.43
C PRO A 136 14.32 -8.19 -10.59
N SER A 137 13.68 -8.91 -9.70
CA SER A 137 13.35 -10.30 -9.96
C SER A 137 12.56 -10.32 -11.26
N ASN A 138 12.90 -11.26 -12.15
CA ASN A 138 12.19 -11.43 -13.40
C ASN A 138 10.69 -11.25 -13.17
N PRO A 139 10.00 -10.47 -14.00
CA PRO A 139 8.58 -10.27 -13.85
C PRO A 139 7.93 -11.64 -13.67
N VAL A 140 7.10 -11.76 -12.65
CA VAL A 140 6.26 -12.95 -12.51
C VAL A 140 5.53 -13.10 -13.82
N GLN A 141 5.98 -14.06 -14.63
CA GLN A 141 5.27 -14.40 -15.84
C GLN A 141 3.91 -14.94 -15.39
N ILE A 142 2.91 -14.06 -15.44
CA ILE A 142 1.53 -14.54 -15.41
C ILE A 142 1.41 -15.39 -16.67
N PRO A 143 1.16 -16.70 -16.53
CA PRO A 143 1.05 -17.53 -17.72
C PRO A 143 0.03 -16.90 -18.67
N ALA A 144 0.49 -16.55 -19.85
CA ALA A 144 -0.43 -16.18 -20.92
C ALA A 144 -1.26 -17.43 -21.24
N THR A 145 -2.56 -17.28 -21.15
CA THR A 145 -3.53 -18.27 -21.63
C THR A 145 -3.48 -18.38 -23.13
#